data_fecbdea3a3e7d5a307b801d25a3b22aa
#
_entry.id   fecbdea3a3e7d5a307b801d25a3b22aa
#
_cell.length_a   1.000
_cell.length_b   1.000
_cell.length_c   1.000
_cell.angle_alpha   90.00
_cell.angle_beta   90.00
_cell.angle_gamma   90.00
#
_symmetry.space_group_name_H-M   'P 1'
#
loop_
_entity.id
_entity.type
_entity.pdbx_description
1 polymer ?
#
loop_
_entity_poly.entity_id
_entity_poly.type
_entity_poly.pdbx_seq_one_letter_code
_entity_poly.pdbx_strand_id
1 'polypeptide(L)'
;GSGARSGGGAGAGGAGAREIPAERFEVHGVVPDTAHLAEYCRTTGLRFGEELPATYPYVLAFPLAIKVMNSKGFPFGAVGVVHLTNAIEQTRPLHVGEALDIRVRAENPRAHRAGMLIDMVTEVTIPAEGDEVVWRQVSGFLGKGAKTEGLPAAADSAVKAAGEPAANPAFVRVTQDTISAYAEASGDKNPIHVSKVGAKAFGFPSTIAHGMWSAAAMLAGMEGLVPEAARFEVEFGNPVRLPSKVAFTADRDADGAGADGSGAAGGSTGGSTAVSATGSGWG
;
A
#
# COMPACT_ATOMS: atom_id res chain seq x y z
N GLY A 1 34.63 52.41 -35.83
CA GLY A 1 33.41 51.97 -35.27
C GLY A 1 33.40 50.48 -35.08
N SER A 2 33.55 50.08 -33.87
CA SER A 2 33.59 48.70 -33.40
C SER A 2 32.18 48.09 -33.24
N GLY A 3 31.91 47.02 -33.93
CA GLY A 3 30.69 46.22 -33.78
C GLY A 3 30.86 45.14 -32.72
N ALA A 4 30.05 45.16 -31.68
CA ALA A 4 29.92 44.07 -30.73
C ALA A 4 28.88 43.07 -31.18
N ARG A 5 29.27 41.81 -31.33
CA ARG A 5 28.32 40.71 -31.57
C ARG A 5 27.89 40.12 -30.20
N SER A 6 26.61 40.21 -29.88
CA SER A 6 25.98 39.53 -28.75
C SER A 6 25.70 38.09 -29.13
N GLY A 7 26.38 37.15 -28.48
CA GLY A 7 26.09 35.73 -28.58
C GLY A 7 24.86 35.38 -27.78
N GLY A 8 23.80 34.92 -28.45
CA GLY A 8 22.65 34.31 -27.81
C GLY A 8 22.99 32.90 -27.32
N GLY A 9 23.10 32.71 -26.02
CA GLY A 9 23.15 31.38 -25.41
C GLY A 9 21.79 30.70 -25.52
N ALA A 10 21.71 29.64 -26.32
CA ALA A 10 20.58 28.73 -26.32
C ALA A 10 20.57 27.97 -24.99
N GLY A 11 19.68 28.34 -24.08
CA GLY A 11 19.40 27.56 -22.90
C GLY A 11 18.83 26.22 -23.33
N ALA A 12 19.58 25.16 -23.05
CA ALA A 12 19.07 23.80 -23.11
C ALA A 12 17.93 23.68 -22.10
N GLY A 13 16.70 23.68 -22.61
CA GLY A 13 15.52 23.32 -21.82
C GLY A 13 15.69 21.88 -21.36
N GLY A 14 16.04 21.69 -20.09
CA GLY A 14 15.97 20.38 -19.45
C GLY A 14 14.55 19.87 -19.60
N ALA A 15 14.40 18.64 -20.13
CA ALA A 15 13.12 17.96 -20.14
C ALA A 15 12.66 17.85 -18.67
N GLY A 16 11.70 18.69 -18.27
CA GLY A 16 11.17 18.71 -16.93
C GLY A 16 10.64 17.32 -16.56
N ALA A 17 11.01 16.84 -15.38
CA ALA A 17 10.42 15.64 -14.82
C ALA A 17 8.89 15.76 -14.93
N ARG A 18 8.23 14.68 -15.31
CA ARG A 18 6.78 14.67 -15.49
C ARG A 18 6.13 14.92 -14.14
N GLU A 19 5.59 16.11 -13.92
CA GLU A 19 4.86 16.44 -12.71
C GLU A 19 3.55 15.65 -12.67
N ILE A 20 3.29 15.01 -11.53
CA ILE A 20 1.97 14.42 -11.22
C ILE A 20 1.06 15.52 -10.65
N PRO A 21 -0.27 15.37 -10.76
CA PRO A 21 -1.19 16.34 -10.18
C PRO A 21 -0.93 16.53 -8.69
N ALA A 22 -0.81 17.78 -8.27
CA ALA A 22 -0.65 18.15 -6.85
C ALA A 22 -1.97 18.09 -6.07
N GLU A 23 -3.03 17.54 -6.69
CA GLU A 23 -4.35 17.47 -6.07
C GLU A 23 -4.34 16.57 -4.85
N ARG A 24 -4.94 17.07 -3.79
CA ARG A 24 -5.15 16.41 -2.52
C ARG A 24 -6.65 16.34 -2.27
N PHE A 25 -7.15 15.18 -1.91
CA PHE A 25 -8.54 15.00 -1.52
C PHE A 25 -8.63 14.70 -0.03
N GLU A 26 -9.64 15.29 0.59
CA GLU A 26 -9.86 15.17 2.03
C GLU A 26 -11.34 14.84 2.30
N VAL A 27 -11.56 14.13 3.40
CA VAL A 27 -12.87 13.93 4.00
C VAL A 27 -12.73 14.11 5.50
N HIS A 28 -13.70 14.77 6.11
CA HIS A 28 -13.66 15.13 7.53
C HIS A 28 -14.75 14.42 8.33
N GLY A 29 -14.44 14.09 9.58
CA GLY A 29 -15.38 13.57 10.54
C GLY A 29 -15.93 12.19 10.19
N VAL A 30 -15.15 11.35 9.52
CA VAL A 30 -15.55 9.98 9.19
C VAL A 30 -15.58 9.15 10.46
N VAL A 31 -16.76 8.70 10.86
CA VAL A 31 -16.90 7.72 11.94
C VAL A 31 -17.04 6.34 11.31
N PRO A 32 -16.15 5.39 11.64
CA PRO A 32 -16.22 4.04 11.10
C PRO A 32 -17.56 3.36 11.39
N ASP A 33 -18.20 2.83 10.35
CA ASP A 33 -19.41 2.02 10.51
C ASP A 33 -19.07 0.64 11.05
N THR A 34 -19.67 0.26 12.16
CA THR A 34 -19.36 -0.99 12.85
C THR A 34 -19.78 -2.23 12.07
N ALA A 35 -20.84 -2.17 11.28
CA ALA A 35 -21.27 -3.28 10.44
C ALA A 35 -20.28 -3.48 9.28
N HIS A 36 -19.82 -2.39 8.68
CA HIS A 36 -18.79 -2.43 7.64
C HIS A 36 -17.45 -2.94 8.20
N LEU A 37 -17.05 -2.49 9.39
CA LEU A 37 -15.85 -2.98 10.06
C LEU A 37 -15.94 -4.49 10.34
N ALA A 38 -17.10 -4.96 10.83
CA ALA A 38 -17.32 -6.39 11.09
C ALA A 38 -17.21 -7.23 9.80
N GLU A 39 -17.73 -6.75 8.68
CA GLU A 39 -17.62 -7.39 7.38
C GLU A 39 -16.16 -7.43 6.89
N TYR A 40 -15.43 -6.33 7.05
CA TYR A 40 -14.00 -6.27 6.75
C TYR A 40 -13.20 -7.29 7.57
N CYS A 41 -13.43 -7.33 8.88
CA CYS A 41 -12.76 -8.28 9.78
C CYS A 41 -13.09 -9.74 9.40
N ARG A 42 -14.35 -10.02 9.06
CA ARG A 42 -14.78 -11.35 8.61
C ARG A 42 -14.05 -11.82 7.35
N THR A 43 -13.84 -10.92 6.37
CA THR A 43 -13.19 -11.28 5.10
C THR A 43 -11.67 -11.40 5.19
N THR A 44 -11.06 -10.73 6.16
CA THR A 44 -9.59 -10.68 6.35
C THR A 44 -9.10 -11.65 7.44
N GLY A 45 -9.99 -12.11 8.31
CA GLY A 45 -9.63 -12.92 9.47
C GLY A 45 -9.14 -12.11 10.68
N LEU A 46 -9.14 -10.77 10.59
CA LEU A 46 -8.81 -9.87 11.69
C LEU A 46 -9.92 -9.87 12.76
N ARG A 47 -9.54 -9.66 14.02
CA ARG A 47 -10.49 -9.60 15.11
C ARG A 47 -11.31 -8.30 15.05
N PHE A 48 -12.62 -8.45 15.19
CA PHE A 48 -13.52 -7.33 15.44
C PHE A 48 -13.45 -6.93 16.94
N GLY A 49 -13.23 -5.63 17.20
CA GLY A 49 -13.09 -5.10 18.54
C GLY A 49 -13.24 -3.58 18.58
N GLU A 50 -12.86 -2.97 19.68
CA GLU A 50 -12.90 -1.51 19.87
C GLU A 50 -11.80 -0.79 19.07
N GLU A 51 -10.68 -1.46 18.83
CA GLU A 51 -9.58 -0.96 18.03
C GLU A 51 -9.79 -1.30 16.56
N LEU A 52 -9.55 -0.32 15.68
CA LEU A 52 -9.54 -0.54 14.25
C LEU A 52 -8.27 -1.31 13.85
N PRO A 53 -8.39 -2.38 13.04
CA PRO A 53 -7.22 -2.99 12.45
C PRO A 53 -6.37 -1.97 11.69
N ALA A 54 -5.05 -2.03 11.82
CA ALA A 54 -4.12 -1.07 11.20
C ALA A 54 -4.30 -0.94 9.66
N THR A 55 -4.83 -1.97 9.00
CA THR A 55 -5.11 -1.96 7.56
C THR A 55 -6.50 -1.44 7.19
N TYR A 56 -7.39 -1.19 8.16
CA TYR A 56 -8.76 -0.76 7.88
C TYR A 56 -8.87 0.70 7.37
N PRO A 57 -8.08 1.68 7.85
CA PRO A 57 -8.15 3.04 7.32
C PRO A 57 -7.87 3.14 5.82
N TYR A 58 -7.07 2.22 5.25
CA TYR A 58 -6.91 2.11 3.79
C TYR A 58 -8.24 1.99 3.07
N VAL A 59 -9.15 1.17 3.59
CA VAL A 59 -10.46 0.93 2.97
C VAL A 59 -11.33 2.19 3.04
N LEU A 60 -11.28 2.92 4.14
CA LEU A 60 -12.00 4.20 4.29
C LEU A 60 -11.46 5.27 3.33
N ALA A 61 -10.16 5.25 3.07
CA ALA A 61 -9.47 6.19 2.18
C ALA A 61 -9.58 5.81 0.70
N PHE A 62 -9.93 4.56 0.36
CA PHE A 62 -9.88 4.05 -1.00
C PHE A 62 -10.66 4.89 -2.02
N PRO A 63 -11.89 5.38 -1.72
CA PRO A 63 -12.60 6.27 -2.64
C PRO A 63 -11.84 7.56 -2.97
N LEU A 64 -11.07 8.11 -2.02
CA LEU A 64 -10.22 9.29 -2.25
C LEU A 64 -9.02 8.94 -3.11
N ALA A 65 -8.40 7.78 -2.91
CA ALA A 65 -7.30 7.30 -3.74
C ALA A 65 -7.75 7.14 -5.21
N ILE A 66 -8.95 6.61 -5.44
CA ILE A 66 -9.55 6.53 -6.78
C ILE A 66 -9.79 7.93 -7.39
N LYS A 67 -10.23 8.91 -6.58
CA LYS A 67 -10.36 10.30 -7.05
C LYS A 67 -9.01 10.88 -7.47
N VAL A 68 -7.95 10.65 -6.71
CA VAL A 68 -6.58 11.08 -7.06
C VAL A 68 -6.16 10.44 -8.40
N MET A 69 -6.34 9.13 -8.57
CA MET A 69 -5.98 8.42 -9.81
C MET A 69 -6.82 8.84 -11.03
N ASN A 70 -8.01 9.37 -10.80
CA ASN A 70 -8.90 9.87 -11.86
C ASN A 70 -8.76 11.39 -12.08
N SER A 71 -7.88 12.07 -11.35
CA SER A 71 -7.66 13.50 -11.52
C SER A 71 -6.99 13.81 -12.86
N LYS A 72 -7.27 15.01 -13.38
CA LYS A 72 -6.74 15.44 -14.67
C LYS A 72 -5.22 15.47 -14.66
N GLY A 73 -4.61 14.77 -15.59
CA GLY A 73 -3.15 14.72 -15.71
C GLY A 73 -2.50 13.60 -14.91
N PHE A 74 -3.25 12.79 -14.16
CA PHE A 74 -2.70 11.59 -13.56
C PHE A 74 -2.19 10.64 -14.66
N PRO A 75 -0.97 10.09 -14.55
CA PRO A 75 -0.29 9.49 -15.71
C PRO A 75 -0.82 8.12 -16.15
N PHE A 76 -1.67 7.48 -15.33
CA PHE A 76 -2.31 6.19 -15.64
C PHE A 76 -3.66 6.08 -14.93
N GLY A 77 -4.55 5.23 -15.45
CA GLY A 77 -5.87 5.00 -14.86
C GLY A 77 -5.81 4.06 -13.66
N ALA A 78 -6.84 4.14 -12.81
CA ALA A 78 -7.00 3.25 -11.66
C ALA A 78 -7.24 1.77 -12.07
N VAL A 79 -7.82 1.54 -13.25
CA VAL A 79 -8.13 0.20 -13.74
C VAL A 79 -6.85 -0.51 -14.21
N GLY A 80 -6.60 -1.70 -13.68
CA GLY A 80 -5.41 -2.50 -14.02
C GLY A 80 -4.12 -2.07 -13.33
N VAL A 81 -4.17 -1.05 -12.46
CA VAL A 81 -3.04 -0.67 -11.62
C VAL A 81 -2.65 -1.82 -10.69
N VAL A 82 -1.36 -1.96 -10.42
CA VAL A 82 -0.84 -3.01 -9.55
C VAL A 82 -0.26 -2.39 -8.28
N HIS A 83 -0.69 -2.88 -7.13
CA HIS A 83 -0.16 -2.50 -5.83
C HIS A 83 1.13 -3.29 -5.58
N LEU A 84 2.29 -2.61 -5.47
CA LEU A 84 3.59 -3.26 -5.30
C LEU A 84 4.10 -3.20 -3.87
N THR A 85 3.88 -2.07 -3.19
CA THR A 85 4.39 -1.84 -1.84
C THR A 85 3.35 -1.16 -0.97
N ASN A 86 3.42 -1.42 0.32
CA ASN A 86 2.61 -0.73 1.31
C ASN A 86 3.41 -0.56 2.60
N ALA A 87 3.37 0.64 3.17
CA ALA A 87 3.92 0.92 4.48
C ALA A 87 2.87 1.65 5.31
N ILE A 88 2.56 1.13 6.48
CA ILE A 88 1.64 1.73 7.46
C ILE A 88 2.43 2.07 8.71
N GLU A 89 2.28 3.29 9.20
CA GLU A 89 2.79 3.75 10.48
C GLU A 89 1.63 4.26 11.32
N GLN A 90 1.56 3.83 12.57
CA GLN A 90 0.61 4.37 13.53
C GLN A 90 1.31 4.68 14.84
N THR A 91 0.94 5.78 15.47
CA THR A 91 1.43 6.15 16.81
C THR A 91 0.65 5.47 17.92
N ARG A 92 -0.60 5.13 17.63
CA ARG A 92 -1.53 4.33 18.45
C ARG A 92 -2.61 3.70 17.55
N PRO A 93 -3.34 2.70 18.05
CA PRO A 93 -4.54 2.24 17.36
C PRO A 93 -5.60 3.36 17.25
N LEU A 94 -6.33 3.35 16.15
CA LEU A 94 -7.57 4.13 16.01
C LEU A 94 -8.71 3.31 16.62
N HIS A 95 -9.73 3.99 17.17
CA HIS A 95 -10.84 3.33 17.85
C HIS A 95 -12.17 3.51 17.12
N VAL A 96 -13.05 2.55 17.31
CA VAL A 96 -14.45 2.66 16.91
C VAL A 96 -15.10 3.85 17.63
N GLY A 97 -15.79 4.71 16.86
CA GLY A 97 -16.43 5.91 17.40
C GLY A 97 -15.57 7.17 17.33
N GLU A 98 -14.29 7.07 17.05
CA GLU A 98 -13.48 8.26 16.73
C GLU A 98 -13.89 8.86 15.40
N ALA A 99 -13.98 10.17 15.34
CA ALA A 99 -14.13 10.91 14.08
C ALA A 99 -12.75 11.09 13.43
N LEU A 100 -12.60 10.63 12.20
CA LEU A 100 -11.35 10.63 11.47
C LEU A 100 -11.38 11.69 10.37
N ASP A 101 -10.33 12.49 10.26
CA ASP A 101 -10.05 13.28 9.09
C ASP A 101 -9.02 12.54 8.23
N ILE A 102 -9.37 12.28 6.98
CA ILE A 102 -8.57 11.46 6.06
C ILE A 102 -8.14 12.32 4.88
N ARG A 103 -6.84 12.32 4.59
CA ARG A 103 -6.23 13.04 3.46
C ARG A 103 -5.50 12.08 2.56
N VAL A 104 -5.68 12.23 1.25
CA VAL A 104 -5.01 11.38 0.25
C VAL A 104 -4.41 12.25 -0.84
N ARG A 105 -3.15 11.97 -1.20
CA ARG A 105 -2.42 12.59 -2.30
C ARG A 105 -1.49 11.60 -2.97
N ALA A 106 -1.09 11.92 -4.19
CA ALA A 106 -0.04 11.18 -4.89
C ALA A 106 1.27 11.96 -4.85
N GLU A 107 2.38 11.25 -4.72
CA GLU A 107 3.71 11.84 -4.74
C GLU A 107 4.76 10.86 -5.30
N ASN A 108 5.99 11.35 -5.51
CA ASN A 108 7.16 10.55 -5.75
C ASN A 108 7.06 9.61 -6.97
N PRO A 109 6.80 10.14 -8.18
CA PRO A 109 6.79 9.34 -9.40
C PRO A 109 8.21 8.84 -9.72
N ARG A 110 8.34 7.54 -10.00
CA ARG A 110 9.61 6.87 -10.25
C ARG A 110 9.51 5.94 -11.46
N ALA A 111 10.64 5.77 -12.16
CA ALA A 111 10.76 4.81 -13.25
C ALA A 111 10.95 3.39 -12.67
N HIS A 112 10.02 2.51 -12.98
CA HIS A 112 10.10 1.08 -12.71
C HIS A 112 10.24 0.32 -14.05
N ARG A 113 10.89 -0.85 -14.07
CA ARG A 113 11.11 -1.66 -15.27
C ARG A 113 9.84 -1.98 -16.09
N ALA A 114 8.68 -1.98 -15.43
CA ALA A 114 7.39 -2.29 -16.06
C ALA A 114 6.49 -1.06 -16.28
N GLY A 115 6.95 0.15 -15.96
CA GLY A 115 6.16 1.39 -16.09
C GLY A 115 6.47 2.40 -14.99
N MET A 116 5.50 3.20 -14.60
CA MET A 116 5.66 4.26 -13.59
C MET A 116 5.13 3.80 -12.23
N LEU A 117 5.95 3.96 -11.20
CA LEU A 117 5.57 3.75 -9.81
C LEU A 117 5.27 5.10 -9.15
N ILE A 118 4.14 5.21 -8.49
CA ILE A 118 3.70 6.41 -7.76
C ILE A 118 3.32 6.00 -6.34
N ASP A 119 3.68 6.84 -5.37
CA ASP A 119 3.26 6.68 -3.98
C ASP A 119 1.91 7.38 -3.76
N MET A 120 0.92 6.62 -3.31
CA MET A 120 -0.34 7.14 -2.79
C MET A 120 -0.21 7.25 -1.28
N VAL A 121 -0.18 8.48 -0.80
CA VAL A 121 -0.01 8.78 0.64
C VAL A 121 -1.37 9.07 1.24
N THR A 122 -1.69 8.36 2.31
CA THR A 122 -2.88 8.57 3.12
C THR A 122 -2.46 8.95 4.53
N GLU A 123 -3.07 9.98 5.07
CA GLU A 123 -2.85 10.45 6.44
C GLU A 123 -4.19 10.56 7.16
N VAL A 124 -4.21 10.14 8.42
CA VAL A 124 -5.36 10.24 9.30
C VAL A 124 -4.99 11.05 10.53
N THR A 125 -5.81 12.06 10.82
CA THR A 125 -5.76 12.86 12.04
C THR A 125 -7.06 12.70 12.82
N ILE A 126 -7.01 12.95 14.10
CA ILE A 126 -8.18 12.95 14.99
C ILE A 126 -8.48 14.40 15.37
N PRO A 127 -9.56 15.02 14.85
CA PRO A 127 -9.84 16.43 15.11
C PRO A 127 -9.89 16.82 16.59
N ALA A 128 -10.32 15.90 17.45
CA ALA A 128 -10.35 16.09 18.91
C ALA A 128 -8.95 16.17 19.54
N GLU A 129 -7.91 15.68 18.86
CA GLU A 129 -6.50 15.67 19.32
C GLU A 129 -5.64 16.68 18.57
N GLY A 130 -6.19 17.37 17.58
CA GLY A 130 -5.48 18.37 16.75
C GLY A 130 -5.05 17.83 15.39
N ASP A 131 -4.00 18.42 14.83
CA ASP A 131 -3.54 18.14 13.45
C ASP A 131 -2.43 17.08 13.38
N GLU A 132 -2.09 16.42 14.48
CA GLU A 132 -1.06 15.39 14.49
C GLU A 132 -1.53 14.15 13.72
N VAL A 133 -0.66 13.64 12.85
CA VAL A 133 -0.95 12.42 12.08
C VAL A 133 -0.79 11.21 13.00
N VAL A 134 -1.90 10.55 13.28
CA VAL A 134 -1.95 9.36 14.13
C VAL A 134 -1.68 8.09 13.32
N TRP A 135 -2.11 8.07 12.06
CA TRP A 135 -1.93 6.95 11.15
C TRP A 135 -1.54 7.45 9.76
N ARG A 136 -0.51 6.86 9.18
CA ARG A 136 -0.01 7.20 7.85
C ARG A 136 0.22 5.94 7.04
N GLN A 137 -0.15 5.99 5.75
CA GLN A 137 0.12 4.93 4.81
C GLN A 137 0.77 5.48 3.54
N VAL A 138 1.70 4.70 3.00
CA VAL A 138 2.27 4.91 1.67
C VAL A 138 2.06 3.64 0.85
N SER A 139 1.26 3.73 -0.20
CA SER A 139 0.99 2.64 -1.14
C SER A 139 1.68 2.90 -2.46
N GLY A 140 2.60 2.03 -2.87
CA GLY A 140 3.26 2.10 -4.17
C GLY A 140 2.42 1.44 -5.25
N PHE A 141 1.87 2.25 -6.17
CA PHE A 141 1.06 1.78 -7.28
C PHE A 141 1.81 1.85 -8.61
N LEU A 142 1.84 0.74 -9.34
CA LEU A 142 2.47 0.63 -10.65
C LEU A 142 1.43 0.77 -11.77
N GLY A 143 1.59 1.82 -12.58
CA GLY A 143 0.94 1.95 -13.89
C GLY A 143 1.79 1.27 -14.95
N LYS A 144 1.41 0.04 -15.35
CA LYS A 144 2.14 -0.73 -16.36
C LYS A 144 2.17 0.02 -17.70
N GLY A 145 3.34 0.08 -18.32
CA GLY A 145 3.53 0.73 -19.63
C GLY A 145 3.43 2.25 -19.61
N ALA A 146 3.22 2.88 -18.44
CA ALA A 146 3.24 4.34 -18.33
C ALA A 146 4.65 4.88 -18.62
N LYS A 147 4.71 6.03 -19.31
CA LYS A 147 5.97 6.66 -19.73
C LYS A 147 6.74 7.19 -18.52
N THR A 148 8.05 6.98 -18.54
CA THR A 148 8.94 7.27 -17.40
C THR A 148 10.11 8.19 -17.73
N GLU A 149 10.08 8.82 -18.91
CA GLU A 149 11.17 9.73 -19.33
C GLU A 149 11.37 10.85 -18.30
N GLY A 150 12.62 11.04 -17.89
CA GLY A 150 13.02 12.08 -16.95
C GLY A 150 12.73 11.79 -15.48
N LEU A 151 12.16 10.62 -15.14
CA LEU A 151 11.93 10.24 -13.75
C LEU A 151 13.15 9.55 -13.14
N PRO A 152 13.38 9.71 -11.82
CA PRO A 152 14.37 8.92 -11.10
C PRO A 152 14.00 7.44 -11.13
N ALA A 153 15.00 6.55 -11.10
CA ALA A 153 14.76 5.12 -11.00
C ALA A 153 14.09 4.77 -9.65
N ALA A 154 13.16 3.84 -9.68
CA ALA A 154 12.67 3.21 -8.45
C ALA A 154 13.83 2.41 -7.82
N ALA A 155 13.92 2.42 -6.49
CA ALA A 155 14.84 1.55 -5.78
C ALA A 155 14.48 0.08 -6.05
N ASP A 156 15.50 -0.77 -6.04
CA ASP A 156 15.28 -2.21 -6.06
C ASP A 156 14.54 -2.64 -4.79
N SER A 157 13.80 -3.74 -4.91
CA SER A 157 13.11 -4.36 -3.76
C SER A 157 14.11 -4.65 -2.63
N ALA A 158 13.82 -4.17 -1.43
CA ALA A 158 14.59 -4.49 -0.25
C ALA A 158 14.27 -5.89 0.29
N VAL A 159 13.11 -6.44 -0.08
CA VAL A 159 12.71 -7.78 0.32
C VAL A 159 13.51 -8.79 -0.50
N LYS A 160 14.39 -9.51 0.16
CA LYS A 160 15.00 -10.70 -0.43
C LYS A 160 13.89 -11.66 -0.82
N ALA A 161 14.02 -12.27 -2.02
CA ALA A 161 13.12 -13.36 -2.39
C ALA A 161 12.97 -14.28 -1.18
N ALA A 162 11.72 -14.52 -0.79
CA ALA A 162 11.45 -15.32 0.40
C ALA A 162 12.22 -16.62 0.32
N GLY A 163 12.98 -16.92 1.38
CA GLY A 163 13.72 -18.17 1.50
C GLY A 163 12.77 -19.38 1.53
N GLU A 164 13.33 -20.55 1.69
CA GLU A 164 12.55 -21.77 1.93
C GLU A 164 11.52 -21.52 3.03
N PRO A 165 10.26 -21.97 2.86
CA PRO A 165 9.24 -21.82 3.89
C PRO A 165 9.75 -22.38 5.22
N ALA A 166 9.41 -21.72 6.34
CA ALA A 166 9.70 -22.26 7.66
C ALA A 166 9.18 -23.70 7.81
N ALA A 167 9.82 -24.48 8.67
CA ALA A 167 9.51 -25.91 8.83
C ALA A 167 8.02 -26.23 9.08
N ASN A 168 7.26 -25.29 9.64
CA ASN A 168 5.83 -25.43 9.95
C ASN A 168 5.04 -24.16 9.56
N PRO A 169 4.78 -23.93 8.29
CA PRO A 169 3.99 -22.78 7.85
C PRO A 169 2.51 -22.95 8.22
N ALA A 170 1.87 -21.84 8.59
CA ALA A 170 0.42 -21.78 8.59
C ALA A 170 -0.09 -21.65 7.16
N PHE A 171 -1.23 -22.27 6.85
CA PHE A 171 -1.81 -22.21 5.52
C PHE A 171 -3.16 -21.54 5.51
N VAL A 172 -3.35 -20.61 4.59
CA VAL A 172 -4.65 -19.98 4.32
C VAL A 172 -5.10 -20.34 2.90
N ARG A 173 -6.34 -20.83 2.80
CA ARG A 173 -6.98 -21.04 1.50
C ARG A 173 -7.60 -19.73 1.03
N VAL A 174 -7.26 -19.33 -0.19
CA VAL A 174 -7.77 -18.11 -0.83
C VAL A 174 -8.62 -18.52 -2.02
N THR A 175 -9.89 -18.15 -1.99
CA THR A 175 -10.86 -18.46 -3.05
C THR A 175 -11.37 -17.19 -3.72
N GLN A 176 -12.04 -17.35 -4.86
CA GLN A 176 -12.72 -16.23 -5.52
C GLN A 176 -13.77 -15.60 -4.60
N ASP A 177 -14.51 -16.42 -3.85
CA ASP A 177 -15.56 -15.94 -2.94
C ASP A 177 -14.96 -15.06 -1.83
N THR A 178 -13.81 -15.46 -1.26
CA THR A 178 -13.07 -14.66 -0.27
C THR A 178 -12.68 -13.30 -0.85
N ILE A 179 -12.15 -13.28 -2.06
CA ILE A 179 -11.67 -12.05 -2.70
C ILE A 179 -12.83 -11.19 -3.21
N SER A 180 -13.93 -11.80 -3.65
CA SER A 180 -15.14 -11.06 -4.01
C SER A 180 -15.77 -10.39 -2.78
N ALA A 181 -15.82 -11.08 -1.63
CA ALA A 181 -16.28 -10.49 -0.38
C ALA A 181 -15.38 -9.34 0.08
N TYR A 182 -14.06 -9.48 -0.06
CA TYR A 182 -13.14 -8.39 0.22
C TYR A 182 -13.32 -7.20 -0.74
N ALA A 183 -13.57 -7.45 -2.03
CA ALA A 183 -13.85 -6.41 -3.00
C ALA A 183 -15.10 -5.58 -2.63
N GLU A 184 -16.13 -6.23 -2.09
CA GLU A 184 -17.32 -5.52 -1.58
C GLU A 184 -16.97 -4.68 -0.31
N ALA A 185 -16.26 -5.27 0.65
CA ALA A 185 -15.89 -4.58 1.88
C ALA A 185 -14.87 -3.45 1.66
N SER A 186 -13.93 -3.61 0.72
CA SER A 186 -12.89 -2.61 0.44
C SER A 186 -13.30 -1.56 -0.59
N GLY A 187 -14.32 -1.83 -1.39
CA GLY A 187 -14.67 -1.03 -2.56
C GLY A 187 -13.72 -1.20 -3.75
N ASP A 188 -12.67 -2.00 -3.62
CA ASP A 188 -11.72 -2.27 -4.70
C ASP A 188 -12.24 -3.35 -5.65
N LYS A 189 -13.02 -2.92 -6.65
CA LYS A 189 -13.60 -3.76 -7.70
C LYS A 189 -12.76 -3.79 -8.98
N ASN A 190 -11.44 -3.61 -8.87
CA ASN A 190 -10.55 -3.70 -10.02
C ASN A 190 -10.76 -5.06 -10.73
N PRO A 191 -11.00 -5.05 -12.06
CA PRO A 191 -11.28 -6.28 -12.82
C PRO A 191 -10.28 -7.41 -12.66
N ILE A 192 -9.02 -7.10 -12.33
CA ILE A 192 -8.00 -8.13 -12.10
C ILE A 192 -8.33 -9.06 -10.91
N HIS A 193 -9.17 -8.61 -9.99
CA HIS A 193 -9.56 -9.37 -8.80
C HIS A 193 -10.92 -10.06 -8.93
N VAL A 194 -11.85 -9.46 -9.68
CA VAL A 194 -13.25 -9.89 -9.70
C VAL A 194 -13.73 -10.48 -11.01
N SER A 195 -12.94 -10.37 -12.10
CA SER A 195 -13.31 -10.83 -13.44
C SER A 195 -12.19 -11.62 -14.10
N LYS A 196 -12.45 -12.88 -14.45
CA LYS A 196 -11.49 -13.72 -15.20
C LYS A 196 -11.15 -13.10 -16.57
N VAL A 197 -12.13 -12.50 -17.24
CA VAL A 197 -11.92 -11.81 -18.53
C VAL A 197 -11.09 -10.55 -18.31
N GLY A 198 -11.43 -9.75 -17.28
CA GLY A 198 -10.67 -8.58 -16.90
C GLY A 198 -9.23 -8.92 -16.53
N ALA A 199 -9.01 -9.93 -15.69
CA ALA A 199 -7.66 -10.37 -15.33
C ALA A 199 -6.82 -10.73 -16.55
N LYS A 200 -7.38 -11.48 -17.51
CA LYS A 200 -6.70 -11.84 -18.77
C LYS A 200 -6.37 -10.61 -19.63
N ALA A 201 -7.27 -9.64 -19.71
CA ALA A 201 -7.04 -8.40 -20.46
C ALA A 201 -5.85 -7.59 -19.91
N PHE A 202 -5.55 -7.71 -18.61
CA PHE A 202 -4.40 -7.09 -17.95
C PHE A 202 -3.19 -8.03 -17.81
N GLY A 203 -3.17 -9.17 -18.51
CA GLY A 203 -2.02 -10.08 -18.59
C GLY A 203 -1.90 -11.08 -17.44
N PHE A 204 -2.97 -11.27 -16.66
CA PHE A 204 -3.02 -12.32 -15.64
C PHE A 204 -3.75 -13.55 -16.15
N PRO A 205 -3.23 -14.77 -15.94
CA PRO A 205 -3.88 -16.00 -16.43
C PRO A 205 -5.19 -16.33 -15.69
N SER A 206 -5.36 -15.84 -14.47
CA SER A 206 -6.56 -15.93 -13.63
C SER A 206 -6.73 -14.67 -12.81
N THR A 207 -7.85 -14.53 -12.12
CA THR A 207 -8.02 -13.53 -11.08
C THR A 207 -6.96 -13.69 -9.99
N ILE A 208 -6.60 -12.58 -9.34
CA ILE A 208 -5.59 -12.54 -8.29
C ILE A 208 -6.18 -11.92 -7.01
N ALA A 209 -5.63 -12.28 -5.85
CA ALA A 209 -5.99 -11.67 -4.59
C ALA A 209 -5.53 -10.20 -4.55
N HIS A 210 -6.28 -9.36 -3.82
CA HIS A 210 -5.82 -8.01 -3.49
C HIS A 210 -4.58 -8.07 -2.61
N GLY A 211 -3.59 -7.22 -2.89
CA GLY A 211 -2.41 -7.10 -2.04
C GLY A 211 -2.79 -6.78 -0.60
N MET A 212 -3.68 -5.81 -0.39
CA MET A 212 -4.11 -5.41 0.95
C MET A 212 -4.96 -6.46 1.67
N TRP A 213 -5.66 -7.35 0.96
CA TRP A 213 -6.23 -8.54 1.59
C TRP A 213 -5.14 -9.46 2.17
N SER A 214 -4.09 -9.70 1.39
CA SER A 214 -2.94 -10.52 1.85
C SER A 214 -2.25 -9.88 3.05
N ALA A 215 -2.02 -8.57 3.02
CA ALA A 215 -1.45 -7.81 4.13
C ALA A 215 -2.30 -7.93 5.41
N ALA A 216 -3.61 -7.78 5.28
CA ALA A 216 -4.55 -7.91 6.40
C ALA A 216 -4.59 -9.34 6.97
N ALA A 217 -4.60 -10.36 6.10
CA ALA A 217 -4.57 -11.76 6.50
C ALA A 217 -3.26 -12.14 7.22
N MET A 218 -2.13 -11.54 6.84
CA MET A 218 -0.86 -11.69 7.56
C MET A 218 -0.92 -11.07 8.94
N LEU A 219 -1.44 -9.84 9.06
CA LEU A 219 -1.64 -9.20 10.36
C LEU A 219 -2.58 -10.00 11.26
N ALA A 220 -3.63 -10.62 10.72
CA ALA A 220 -4.53 -11.48 11.48
C ALA A 220 -3.78 -12.66 12.14
N GLY A 221 -2.78 -13.22 11.44
CA GLY A 221 -1.92 -14.27 12.01
C GLY A 221 -0.97 -13.79 13.12
N MET A 222 -0.86 -12.47 13.30
CA MET A 222 0.05 -11.85 14.27
C MET A 222 -0.69 -11.02 15.33
N GLU A 223 -2.00 -11.09 15.39
CA GLU A 223 -2.78 -10.36 16.40
C GLU A 223 -2.28 -10.69 17.83
N GLY A 224 -2.18 -9.64 18.66
CA GLY A 224 -1.62 -9.73 19.99
C GLY A 224 -0.08 -9.67 20.06
N LEU A 225 0.61 -9.68 18.92
CA LEU A 225 2.07 -9.51 18.84
C LEU A 225 2.48 -8.12 18.31
N VAL A 226 1.54 -7.39 17.71
CA VAL A 226 1.77 -6.06 17.16
C VAL A 226 1.64 -5.02 18.27
N PRO A 227 2.64 -4.16 18.52
CA PRO A 227 2.55 -3.09 19.50
C PRO A 227 1.56 -2.00 19.06
N GLU A 228 1.07 -1.19 19.99
CA GLU A 228 0.17 -0.06 19.73
C GLU A 228 0.77 0.95 18.75
N ALA A 229 2.01 1.39 19.02
CA ALA A 229 2.80 2.16 18.08
C ALA A 229 3.58 1.18 17.19
N ALA A 230 3.29 1.17 15.90
CA ALA A 230 3.85 0.17 15.00
C ALA A 230 4.11 0.73 13.60
N ARG A 231 5.10 0.14 12.92
CA ARG A 231 5.32 0.26 11.48
C ARG A 231 5.16 -1.12 10.85
N PHE A 232 4.33 -1.19 9.82
CA PHE A 232 4.05 -2.40 9.07
C PHE A 232 4.38 -2.17 7.59
N GLU A 233 5.34 -2.91 7.05
CA GLU A 233 5.75 -2.80 5.67
C GLU A 233 5.50 -4.12 4.92
N VAL A 234 5.02 -4.01 3.69
CA VAL A 234 4.72 -5.14 2.82
C VAL A 234 5.20 -4.87 1.41
N GLU A 235 5.80 -5.87 0.79
CA GLU A 235 6.02 -5.91 -0.64
C GLU A 235 5.22 -7.05 -1.28
N PHE A 236 4.55 -6.74 -2.38
CA PHE A 236 3.75 -7.69 -3.14
C PHE A 236 4.56 -8.19 -4.34
N GLY A 237 5.39 -9.22 -4.12
CA GLY A 237 6.30 -9.74 -5.12
C GLY A 237 5.61 -10.47 -6.27
N ASN A 238 4.87 -11.52 -5.95
CA ASN A 238 4.15 -12.34 -6.93
C ASN A 238 2.64 -12.29 -6.71
N PRO A 239 1.84 -12.21 -7.79
CA PRO A 239 0.39 -12.24 -7.65
C PRO A 239 -0.09 -13.60 -7.09
N VAL A 240 -0.91 -13.56 -6.06
CA VAL A 240 -1.61 -14.74 -5.54
C VAL A 240 -2.78 -15.05 -6.46
N ARG A 241 -2.62 -16.05 -7.34
CA ARG A 241 -3.65 -16.48 -8.28
C ARG A 241 -4.75 -17.25 -7.56
N LEU A 242 -5.99 -17.12 -8.04
CA LEU A 242 -7.14 -17.77 -7.44
C LEU A 242 -7.58 -19.02 -8.24
N PRO A 243 -7.94 -20.12 -7.53
CA PRO A 243 -7.78 -20.35 -6.09
C PRO A 243 -6.34 -20.69 -5.71
N SER A 244 -5.95 -20.41 -4.47
CA SER A 244 -4.62 -20.74 -3.94
C SER A 244 -4.68 -21.22 -2.50
N LYS A 245 -3.65 -21.94 -2.09
CA LYS A 245 -3.28 -22.21 -0.71
C LYS A 245 -1.99 -21.45 -0.44
N VAL A 246 -2.06 -20.44 0.42
CA VAL A 246 -0.93 -19.57 0.74
C VAL A 246 -0.31 -20.02 2.06
N ALA A 247 1.00 -20.20 2.05
CA ALA A 247 1.76 -20.48 3.26
C ALA A 247 2.16 -19.16 3.91
N PHE A 248 1.88 -19.02 5.22
CA PHE A 248 2.36 -17.92 6.04
C PHE A 248 3.43 -18.44 6.98
N THR A 249 4.57 -17.75 7.01
CA THR A 249 5.61 -17.96 8.00
C THR A 249 5.87 -16.64 8.71
N ALA A 250 6.10 -16.71 10.01
CA ALA A 250 6.50 -15.58 10.81
C ALA A 250 7.79 -15.93 11.54
N ASP A 251 8.84 -15.17 11.25
CA ASP A 251 10.09 -15.24 11.97
C ASP A 251 10.17 -14.02 12.90
N ARG A 252 10.60 -14.24 14.13
CA ARG A 252 10.90 -13.16 15.06
C ARG A 252 12.41 -13.01 15.08
N ASP A 253 12.92 -11.85 14.71
CA ASP A 253 14.32 -11.55 14.90
C ASP A 253 14.68 -11.67 16.37
N ALA A 254 15.55 -12.61 16.69
CA ALA A 254 15.96 -12.92 18.06
C ALA A 254 16.79 -11.80 18.73
N ASP A 255 17.31 -10.87 17.91
CA ASP A 255 18.15 -9.78 18.35
C ASP A 255 17.54 -8.45 17.95
N GLY A 256 17.11 -7.67 18.94
CA GLY A 256 16.83 -6.24 18.79
C GLY A 256 18.12 -5.43 18.53
N ALA A 257 18.97 -5.89 17.60
CA ALA A 257 20.13 -5.16 17.13
C ALA A 257 19.66 -4.12 16.12
N GLY A 258 19.44 -2.90 16.62
CA GLY A 258 19.29 -1.73 15.80
C GLY A 258 20.43 -1.63 14.80
N ALA A 259 20.12 -1.54 13.52
CA ALA A 259 21.05 -1.13 12.51
C ALA A 259 21.56 0.28 12.85
N ASP A 260 22.85 0.41 13.10
CA ASP A 260 23.57 1.65 13.29
C ASP A 260 23.36 2.59 12.11
N GLY A 261 22.81 3.73 12.38
CA GLY A 261 22.64 4.80 11.39
C GLY A 261 22.35 6.14 12.07
N SER A 262 23.37 6.71 12.73
CA SER A 262 23.58 8.12 13.15
C SER A 262 22.38 9.10 13.06
N GLY A 263 21.93 9.58 14.20
CA GLY A 263 21.52 10.96 14.41
C GLY A 263 20.10 11.23 14.91
N ALA A 264 20.04 11.64 16.17
CA ALA A 264 19.06 12.49 16.87
C ALA A 264 17.86 11.81 17.55
N ALA A 265 18.02 11.68 18.85
CA ALA A 265 17.12 11.87 19.99
C ALA A 265 15.61 11.65 19.81
N GLY A 266 15.09 10.59 20.44
CA GLY A 266 13.68 10.38 20.74
C GLY A 266 13.43 8.91 21.04
N GLY A 267 13.48 8.53 22.33
CA GLY A 267 13.40 7.13 22.74
C GLY A 267 12.03 6.51 22.44
N SER A 268 12.04 5.44 21.69
CA SER A 268 10.97 4.45 21.65
C SER A 268 11.62 3.09 21.38
N THR A 269 11.55 2.20 22.35
CA THR A 269 11.98 0.81 22.21
C THR A 269 10.92 0.02 21.45
N GLY A 270 10.88 0.17 20.14
CA GLY A 270 10.02 -0.64 19.27
C GLY A 270 10.79 -1.83 18.74
N GLY A 271 10.42 -3.06 19.15
CA GLY A 271 10.96 -4.28 18.52
C GLY A 271 10.51 -4.37 17.06
N SER A 272 11.45 -4.65 16.15
CA SER A 272 11.14 -4.93 14.76
C SER A 272 10.75 -6.39 14.62
N THR A 273 9.59 -6.66 14.04
CA THR A 273 9.16 -8.01 13.64
C THR A 273 9.04 -8.05 12.13
N ALA A 274 9.90 -8.84 11.49
CA ALA A 274 9.80 -9.09 10.06
C ALA A 274 8.88 -10.29 9.82
N VAL A 275 7.89 -10.13 8.94
CA VAL A 275 7.00 -11.20 8.50
C VAL A 275 7.10 -11.34 7.00
N SER A 276 7.36 -12.56 6.56
CA SER A 276 7.42 -12.91 5.16
C SER A 276 6.25 -13.85 4.80
N ALA A 277 5.53 -13.53 3.75
CA ALA A 277 4.53 -14.43 3.17
C ALA A 277 4.97 -14.83 1.78
N THR A 278 5.09 -16.14 1.55
CA THR A 278 5.35 -16.70 0.23
C THR A 278 4.11 -17.44 -0.26
N GLY A 279 3.56 -16.99 -1.38
CA GLY A 279 2.52 -17.73 -2.09
C GLY A 279 3.18 -18.72 -3.05
N SER A 280 3.19 -20.00 -2.72
CA SER A 280 3.43 -21.06 -3.70
C SER A 280 2.07 -21.59 -4.16
N GLY A 281 1.67 -21.23 -5.39
CA GLY A 281 0.53 -21.84 -6.02
C GLY A 281 0.94 -23.26 -6.43
N TRP A 282 0.36 -24.28 -5.79
CA TRP A 282 0.39 -25.65 -6.29
C TRP A 282 -0.87 -25.83 -7.15
N GLY A 283 -0.66 -26.16 -8.43
CA GLY A 283 -1.71 -26.52 -9.39
C GLY A 283 -2.37 -27.83 -9.05
#